data_8f5d06540fbb41c6429732397efd8bb6
#
_entry.id   8f5d06540fbb41c6429732397efd8bb6
#
_cell.length_a   1.000
_cell.length_b   1.000
_cell.length_c   1.000
_cell.angle_alpha   90.00
_cell.angle_beta   90.00
_cell.angle_gamma   90.00
#
_symmetry.space_group_name_H-M   'P 1'
#
loop_
_entity.id
_entity.type
_entity.pdbx_description
1 polymer ?
#
loop_
_entity_poly.entity_id
_entity_poly.type
_entity_poly.pdbx_seq_one_letter_code
_entity_poly.pdbx_strand_id
1 'polypeptide(L)'
;MFYSRNGNSKALSDIRRLVADPGYTPTDPKELCNRIFVTLYMGTKNSSEETKNRAALLASQIGSHHMSITIDKAVSAMMEIFSEANPGWEPKFSGTRYKIAIVNKQLTFCFYFSPWRIRP
;
A
#
# COMPACT_ATOMS: atom_id res chain seq x y z
N MET A 1 16.16 20.17 2.54
CA MET A 1 15.03 20.04 1.62
C MET A 1 15.42 20.68 0.29
N PHE A 2 15.34 19.95 -0.80
CA PHE A 2 15.90 20.37 -2.10
C PHE A 2 15.25 21.67 -2.63
N TYR A 3 13.93 21.83 -2.46
CA TYR A 3 13.23 23.02 -2.97
C TYR A 3 13.53 24.29 -2.15
N SER A 4 13.74 24.17 -0.83
CA SER A 4 14.01 25.33 0.02
C SER A 4 15.42 25.89 -0.18
N ARG A 5 16.35 25.08 -0.65
CA ARG A 5 17.73 25.52 -0.97
C ARG A 5 17.81 26.23 -2.33
N ASN A 6 16.98 25.88 -3.30
CA ASN A 6 17.10 26.33 -4.69
C ASN A 6 15.92 27.20 -5.14
N GLY A 7 14.98 27.56 -4.25
CA GLY A 7 13.81 28.40 -4.59
C GLY A 7 12.93 27.84 -5.72
N ASN A 8 12.84 26.52 -5.85
CA ASN A 8 12.11 25.88 -6.96
C ASN A 8 10.59 26.05 -6.78
N SER A 9 10.04 27.12 -7.36
CA SER A 9 8.63 27.44 -7.32
C SER A 9 7.73 26.33 -7.93
N LYS A 10 8.23 25.61 -8.94
CA LYS A 10 7.51 24.50 -9.57
C LYS A 10 7.34 23.33 -8.61
N ALA A 11 8.40 22.94 -7.88
CA ALA A 11 8.31 21.88 -6.88
C ALA A 11 7.34 22.23 -5.76
N LEU A 12 7.32 23.49 -5.32
CA LEU A 12 6.37 23.97 -4.30
C LEU A 12 4.92 23.93 -4.81
N SER A 13 4.70 24.32 -6.06
CA SER A 13 3.38 24.24 -6.72
C SER A 13 2.89 22.78 -6.81
N ASP A 14 3.76 21.85 -7.20
CA ASP A 14 3.42 20.43 -7.27
C ASP A 14 3.11 19.83 -5.89
N ILE A 15 3.87 20.21 -4.86
CA ILE A 15 3.62 19.79 -3.47
C ILE A 15 2.25 20.29 -3.00
N ARG A 16 1.93 21.57 -3.22
CA ARG A 16 0.64 22.18 -2.85
C ARG A 16 -0.53 21.47 -3.54
N ARG A 17 -0.36 21.11 -4.80
CA ARG A 17 -1.35 20.35 -5.56
C ARG A 17 -1.55 18.94 -4.98
N LEU A 18 -0.48 18.24 -4.60
CA LEU A 18 -0.54 16.90 -4.02
C LEU A 18 -1.17 16.87 -2.64
N VAL A 19 -0.85 17.87 -1.82
CA VAL A 19 -1.41 18.04 -0.46
C VAL A 19 -2.83 18.59 -0.48
N ALA A 20 -3.28 19.11 -1.63
CA ALA A 20 -4.56 19.83 -1.81
C ALA A 20 -4.69 21.07 -0.92
N ASP A 21 -3.58 21.73 -0.62
CA ASP A 21 -3.53 22.95 0.20
C ASP A 21 -2.65 24.02 -0.49
N PRO A 22 -3.25 25.07 -1.07
CA PRO A 22 -2.51 26.13 -1.76
C PRO A 22 -1.56 26.93 -0.86
N GLY A 23 -1.87 27.00 0.44
CA GLY A 23 -1.08 27.75 1.43
C GLY A 23 0.07 26.93 2.03
N TYR A 24 0.11 25.64 1.75
CA TYR A 24 1.06 24.74 2.38
C TYR A 24 2.51 25.04 1.99
N THR A 25 3.36 25.08 3.00
CA THR A 25 4.81 25.19 2.83
C THR A 25 5.48 24.15 3.73
N PRO A 26 6.14 23.12 3.14
CA PRO A 26 6.77 22.07 3.94
C PRO A 26 7.96 22.61 4.71
N THR A 27 7.94 22.39 6.02
CA THR A 27 9.00 22.77 6.94
C THR A 27 9.87 21.60 7.34
N ASP A 28 9.26 20.42 7.49
CA ASP A 28 9.93 19.18 7.87
C ASP A 28 9.79 18.11 6.78
N PRO A 29 10.88 17.39 6.43
CA PRO A 29 10.84 16.31 5.44
C PRO A 29 9.92 15.16 5.82
N LYS A 30 9.85 14.80 7.11
CA LYS A 30 9.00 13.70 7.58
C LYS A 30 7.52 14.08 7.57
N GLU A 31 7.21 15.32 7.92
CA GLU A 31 5.84 15.83 7.86
C GLU A 31 5.34 15.81 6.40
N LEU A 32 6.16 16.29 5.47
CA LEU A 32 5.84 16.23 4.05
C LEU A 32 5.67 14.78 3.58
N CYS A 33 6.59 13.89 3.98
CA CYS A 33 6.51 12.48 3.63
C CYS A 33 5.19 11.87 4.14
N ASN A 34 4.78 12.19 5.36
CA ASN A 34 3.53 11.70 5.93
C ASN A 34 2.29 12.12 5.14
N ARG A 35 2.31 13.32 4.56
CA ARG A 35 1.18 13.84 3.78
C ARG A 35 1.07 13.26 2.37
N ILE A 36 2.20 12.95 1.73
CA ILE A 36 2.21 12.57 0.31
C ILE A 36 2.54 11.11 0.06
N PHE A 37 3.07 10.40 1.06
CA PHE A 37 3.53 9.03 0.90
C PHE A 37 2.84 8.07 1.86
N VAL A 38 2.00 7.23 1.29
CA VAL A 38 1.27 6.20 2.03
C VAL A 38 1.93 4.86 1.80
N THR A 39 2.22 4.14 2.87
CA THR A 39 2.72 2.76 2.85
C THR A 39 1.69 1.83 3.46
N LEU A 40 1.55 0.65 2.87
CA LEU A 40 0.58 -0.34 3.32
C LEU A 40 1.25 -1.69 3.49
N TYR A 41 1.21 -2.22 4.71
CA TYR A 41 1.55 -3.62 4.96
C TYR A 41 0.30 -4.48 4.84
N MET A 42 0.33 -5.45 3.91
CA MET A 42 -0.74 -6.42 3.70
C MET A 42 -0.28 -7.79 4.20
N GLY A 43 -0.70 -8.14 5.40
CA GLY A 43 -0.39 -9.42 6.03
C GLY A 43 -1.50 -10.45 5.84
N THR A 44 -1.14 -11.71 6.00
CA THR A 44 -2.06 -12.84 6.16
C THR A 44 -1.82 -13.49 7.51
N LYS A 45 -2.68 -14.41 7.92
CA LYS A 45 -2.47 -15.24 9.11
C LYS A 45 -1.12 -16.00 9.12
N ASN A 46 -0.51 -16.18 7.94
CA ASN A 46 0.78 -16.85 7.77
C ASN A 46 1.96 -15.87 7.73
N SER A 47 1.71 -14.57 7.81
CA SER A 47 2.75 -13.55 7.84
C SER A 47 3.32 -13.42 9.25
N SER A 48 4.65 -13.27 9.37
CA SER A 48 5.29 -13.13 10.66
C SER A 48 5.11 -11.72 11.23
N GLU A 49 4.97 -11.61 12.55
CA GLU A 49 4.97 -10.33 13.26
C GLU A 49 6.30 -9.56 13.05
N GLU A 50 7.40 -10.28 12.88
CA GLU A 50 8.69 -9.68 12.58
C GLU A 50 8.67 -8.86 11.28
N THR A 51 8.09 -9.43 10.20
CA THR A 51 7.97 -8.73 8.91
C THR A 51 7.09 -7.48 9.03
N LYS A 52 5.99 -7.59 9.77
CA LYS A 52 5.10 -6.46 10.07
C LYS A 52 5.82 -5.36 10.84
N ASN A 53 6.55 -5.73 11.87
CA ASN A 53 7.30 -4.78 12.69
C ASN A 53 8.43 -4.10 11.90
N ARG A 54 9.12 -4.81 11.01
CA ARG A 54 10.12 -4.22 10.11
C ARG A 54 9.51 -3.19 9.17
N ALA A 55 8.34 -3.49 8.60
CA ALA A 55 7.63 -2.56 7.73
C ALA A 55 7.21 -1.29 8.49
N ALA A 56 6.66 -1.44 9.70
CA ALA A 56 6.27 -0.32 10.55
C ALA A 56 7.48 0.52 10.98
N LEU A 57 8.60 -0.12 11.33
CA LEU A 57 9.83 0.57 11.71
C LEU A 57 10.38 1.39 10.54
N LEU A 58 10.45 0.81 9.34
CA LEU A 58 10.90 1.52 8.15
C LEU A 58 10.00 2.72 7.85
N ALA A 59 8.67 2.52 7.89
CA ALA A 59 7.70 3.60 7.68
C ALA A 59 7.89 4.75 8.68
N SER A 60 8.12 4.43 9.94
CA SER A 60 8.42 5.41 11.00
C SER A 60 9.72 6.16 10.74
N GLN A 61 10.77 5.47 10.29
CA GLN A 61 12.07 6.09 10.00
C GLN A 61 11.98 7.12 8.87
N ILE A 62 11.25 6.80 7.80
CA ILE A 62 11.06 7.71 6.66
C ILE A 62 9.93 8.74 6.90
N GLY A 63 9.08 8.52 7.90
CA GLY A 63 7.96 9.40 8.23
C GLY A 63 6.74 9.23 7.34
N SER A 64 6.54 8.08 6.67
CA SER A 64 5.37 7.84 5.82
C SER A 64 4.09 7.62 6.64
N HIS A 65 2.93 7.91 6.03
CA HIS A 65 1.66 7.46 6.58
C HIS A 65 1.53 5.94 6.39
N HIS A 66 1.60 5.19 7.51
CA HIS A 66 1.65 3.73 7.46
C HIS A 66 0.34 3.10 7.91
N MET A 67 -0.14 2.16 7.10
CA MET A 67 -1.29 1.32 7.43
C MET A 67 -0.89 -0.15 7.44
N SER A 68 -1.55 -0.93 8.30
CA SER A 68 -1.39 -2.39 8.35
C SER A 68 -2.76 -3.03 8.27
N ILE A 69 -2.95 -3.91 7.31
CA ILE A 69 -4.21 -4.64 7.11
C ILE A 69 -3.96 -6.14 6.98
N THR A 70 -4.97 -6.92 7.34
CA THR A 70 -5.00 -8.36 7.12
C THR A 70 -5.89 -8.67 5.93
N ILE A 71 -5.35 -9.34 4.93
CA ILE A 71 -6.03 -9.63 3.66
C ILE A 71 -6.72 -10.99 3.63
N ASP A 72 -6.76 -11.74 4.74
CA ASP A 72 -7.35 -13.09 4.78
C ASP A 72 -8.80 -13.13 4.30
N LYS A 73 -9.60 -12.12 4.64
CA LYS A 73 -10.99 -12.02 4.17
C LYS A 73 -11.08 -11.87 2.64
N ALA A 74 -10.20 -11.09 2.05
CA ALA A 74 -10.15 -10.93 0.59
C ALA A 74 -9.70 -12.23 -0.08
N VAL A 75 -8.71 -12.90 0.49
CA VAL A 75 -8.24 -14.21 0.00
C VAL A 75 -9.37 -15.24 0.07
N SER A 76 -10.11 -15.32 1.19
CA SER A 76 -11.24 -16.24 1.33
C SER A 76 -12.33 -15.96 0.30
N ALA A 77 -12.72 -14.70 0.11
CA ALA A 77 -13.72 -14.33 -0.88
C ALA A 77 -13.30 -14.71 -2.31
N MET A 78 -12.04 -14.49 -2.68
CA MET A 78 -11.51 -14.90 -3.98
C MET A 78 -11.51 -16.43 -4.16
N MET A 79 -11.24 -17.16 -3.08
CA MET A 79 -11.29 -18.62 -3.09
C MET A 79 -12.72 -19.15 -3.25
N GLU A 80 -13.70 -18.50 -2.59
CA GLU A 80 -15.12 -18.83 -2.75
C GLU A 80 -15.58 -18.63 -4.19
N ILE A 81 -15.31 -17.47 -4.79
CA ILE A 81 -15.63 -17.18 -6.21
C ILE A 81 -14.98 -18.21 -7.12
N PHE A 82 -13.73 -18.57 -6.86
CA PHE A 82 -13.02 -19.57 -7.65
C PHE A 82 -13.68 -20.95 -7.55
N SER A 83 -14.10 -21.36 -6.35
CA SER A 83 -14.75 -22.64 -6.11
C SER A 83 -16.14 -22.70 -6.77
N GLU A 84 -16.88 -21.59 -6.76
CA GLU A 84 -18.17 -21.48 -7.48
C GLU A 84 -17.98 -21.64 -8.99
N ALA A 85 -16.94 -21.03 -9.55
CA ALA A 85 -16.63 -21.14 -10.97
C ALA A 85 -16.08 -22.52 -11.41
N ASN A 86 -15.55 -23.29 -10.46
CA ASN A 86 -14.91 -24.57 -10.69
C ASN A 86 -15.41 -25.65 -9.71
N PRO A 87 -16.67 -26.13 -9.82
CA PRO A 87 -17.23 -27.09 -8.91
C PRO A 87 -16.39 -28.39 -8.86
N GLY A 88 -16.07 -28.85 -7.66
CA GLY A 88 -15.29 -30.06 -7.46
C GLY A 88 -13.76 -29.90 -7.52
N TRP A 89 -13.27 -28.69 -7.71
CA TRP A 89 -11.84 -28.40 -7.67
C TRP A 89 -11.45 -27.65 -6.39
N GLU A 90 -10.78 -28.36 -5.48
CA GLU A 90 -10.20 -27.73 -4.28
C GLU A 90 -8.76 -27.30 -4.56
N PRO A 91 -8.43 -26.00 -4.45
CA PRO A 91 -7.06 -25.57 -4.54
C PRO A 91 -6.25 -26.05 -3.34
N LYS A 92 -5.37 -27.02 -3.55
CA LYS A 92 -4.49 -27.54 -2.51
C LYS A 92 -3.24 -26.66 -2.40
N PHE A 93 -3.02 -26.09 -1.22
CA PHE A 93 -1.85 -25.24 -0.93
C PHE A 93 -0.58 -26.03 -0.57
N SER A 94 -0.63 -27.37 -0.64
CA SER A 94 0.52 -28.22 -0.35
C SER A 94 1.49 -28.26 -1.53
N GLY A 95 2.65 -27.67 -1.36
CA GLY A 95 3.85 -28.01 -2.13
C GLY A 95 4.21 -27.13 -3.32
N THR A 96 3.48 -26.10 -3.69
CA THR A 96 3.91 -25.26 -4.81
C THR A 96 3.67 -23.77 -4.51
N ARG A 97 4.74 -23.01 -4.33
CA ARG A 97 4.76 -21.55 -4.13
C ARG A 97 4.02 -20.74 -5.19
N TYR A 98 3.73 -21.33 -6.34
CA TYR A 98 3.11 -20.68 -7.49
C TYR A 98 1.63 -20.33 -7.30
N LYS A 99 0.86 -21.11 -6.51
CA LYS A 99 -0.58 -20.88 -6.36
C LYS A 99 -0.90 -19.71 -5.42
N ILE A 100 -0.14 -19.55 -4.35
CA ILE A 100 -0.24 -18.38 -3.46
C ILE A 100 0.23 -17.11 -4.19
N ALA A 101 1.25 -17.21 -5.03
CA ALA A 101 1.74 -16.09 -5.83
C ALA A 101 0.72 -15.57 -6.85
N ILE A 102 -0.11 -16.44 -7.42
CA ILE A 102 -1.17 -16.03 -8.37
C ILE A 102 -2.25 -15.23 -7.65
N VAL A 103 -2.74 -15.71 -6.51
CA VAL A 103 -3.75 -14.99 -5.72
C VAL A 103 -3.20 -13.67 -5.21
N ASN A 104 -1.99 -13.64 -4.68
CA ASN A 104 -1.35 -12.41 -4.23
C ASN A 104 -1.05 -11.44 -5.39
N LYS A 105 -0.62 -11.94 -6.56
CA LYS A 105 -0.44 -11.11 -7.76
C LYS A 105 -1.77 -10.53 -8.27
N GLN A 106 -2.83 -11.30 -8.26
CA GLN A 106 -4.14 -10.86 -8.72
C GLN A 106 -4.71 -9.77 -7.79
N LEU A 107 -4.58 -9.95 -6.48
CA LEU A 107 -4.98 -8.94 -5.50
C LEU A 107 -4.11 -7.68 -5.59
N THR A 108 -2.81 -7.82 -5.72
CA THR A 108 -1.89 -6.69 -5.92
C THR A 108 -2.23 -5.94 -7.21
N PHE A 109 -2.56 -6.63 -8.30
CA PHE A 109 -2.97 -6.02 -9.56
C PHE A 109 -4.30 -5.25 -9.43
N CYS A 110 -5.29 -5.79 -8.74
CA CYS A 110 -6.56 -5.10 -8.48
C CYS A 110 -6.37 -3.81 -7.66
N PHE A 111 -5.45 -3.80 -6.70
CA PHE A 111 -5.15 -2.60 -5.90
C PHE A 111 -4.34 -1.55 -6.66
N TYR A 112 -3.46 -1.97 -7.59
CA TYR A 112 -2.64 -1.05 -8.39
C TYR A 112 -3.40 -0.38 -9.54
N PHE A 113 -4.43 -1.02 -10.09
CA PHE A 113 -5.20 -0.52 -11.23
C PHE A 113 -6.48 0.22 -10.87
N SER A 114 -6.87 0.23 -9.59
CA SER A 114 -7.96 1.10 -9.14
C SER A 114 -7.42 2.52 -9.01
N PRO A 115 -7.85 3.48 -9.83
CA PRO A 115 -7.48 4.87 -9.62
C PRO A 115 -8.19 5.33 -8.33
N TRP A 116 -7.49 5.28 -7.22
CA TRP A 116 -7.91 5.93 -6.00
C TRP A 116 -7.92 7.45 -6.24
N ARG A 117 -8.94 7.91 -6.94
CA ARG A 117 -9.37 9.30 -6.79
C ARG A 117 -10.09 9.38 -5.44
N ILE A 118 -9.36 9.63 -4.40
CA ILE A 118 -9.95 10.25 -3.22
C ILE A 118 -10.34 11.66 -3.71
N ARG A 119 -11.61 11.81 -4.12
CA ARG A 119 -12.21 13.12 -4.21
C ARG A 119 -12.72 13.48 -2.82
N PRO A 120 -12.52 14.74 -2.38
CA PRO A 120 -13.15 15.23 -1.16
C PRO A 120 -14.68 15.20 -1.25
#